data_77ebfa28a040c6b035ab9495c3e8c148
#
_entry.id   77ebfa28a040c6b035ab9495c3e8c148
#
_cell.length_a   1.000
_cell.length_b   1.000
_cell.length_c   1.000
_cell.angle_alpha   90.00
_cell.angle_beta   90.00
_cell.angle_gamma   90.00
#
_symmetry.space_group_name_H-M   'P 1'
#
loop_
_entity.id
_entity.type
_entity.pdbx_description
1 polymer ?
#
loop_
_entity_poly.entity_id
_entity_poly.type
_entity_poly.pdbx_seq_one_letter_code
_entity_poly.pdbx_strand_id
1 'polypeptide(L)'
;AISTGGSPAATIVGGSGTLGLAGLVFSRGLTGSWWLLVGPVGLFGLLFFLKNLKSRSVYTLPELIGGWYGPIMGKVSGLLVLIAWLGIVGAQTAAAGRILSTQFGGQMRYWTLAAGSVFVAYTMSGGQVSVIRTDLLQALLITFGLGLCAVVGLQLSGGFAGLSAGLPPRYFAFPVSPDFSGSDLALMLLVVGSTYLVGPDMLSRVFSTRSEGSARRAVLISICVIIPVAGFVTLAGMSARILYPEIAAEAALPMLVKQALPSWLGSLTTIALLSAFLSSADTTLLTMSAILTVDFLGKRDSERLLVPRLSVLGCGAAAVLVGIFSGGIIPSLLLGYSVFAGGLFVPILAALLGKPLRSSSALAAAVLGGLCALAGKLSGRDLLVAGSFAVGAAVFAADRVIFLLERRRS
;
A
#
# COMPACT_ATOMS: atom_id res chain seq x y z
N ALA A 1 10.38 -15.14 15.67
CA ALA A 1 9.08 -14.55 16.06
C ALA A 1 9.09 -13.01 15.98
N ILE A 2 10.17 -12.34 16.40
CA ILE A 2 10.27 -10.88 16.36
C ILE A 2 10.51 -10.40 14.91
N SER A 3 11.36 -11.09 14.14
CA SER A 3 11.65 -10.76 12.74
C SER A 3 10.44 -10.89 11.81
N THR A 4 9.53 -11.84 12.08
CA THR A 4 8.29 -11.99 11.29
C THR A 4 7.20 -10.99 11.69
N GLY A 5 7.25 -10.39 12.89
CA GLY A 5 6.26 -9.42 13.36
C GLY A 5 6.50 -7.99 12.86
N GLY A 6 7.76 -7.59 12.65
CA GLY A 6 8.11 -6.25 12.15
C GLY A 6 7.94 -6.07 10.64
N SER A 7 7.98 -7.16 9.89
CA SER A 7 7.97 -7.16 8.42
C SER A 7 6.70 -6.55 7.78
N PRO A 8 5.44 -6.83 8.24
CA PRO A 8 4.27 -6.16 7.68
C PRO A 8 4.26 -4.65 7.91
N ALA A 9 4.70 -4.19 9.10
CA ALA A 9 4.77 -2.76 9.40
C ALA A 9 5.77 -2.03 8.48
N ALA A 10 6.96 -2.61 8.26
CA ALA A 10 7.97 -2.04 7.36
C ALA A 10 7.45 -1.88 5.93
N THR A 11 6.64 -2.82 5.44
CA THR A 11 6.03 -2.73 4.10
C THR A 11 4.98 -1.63 4.00
N ILE A 12 4.19 -1.41 5.08
CA ILE A 12 3.12 -0.41 5.10
C ILE A 12 3.70 1.01 5.21
N VAL A 13 4.78 1.18 5.97
CA VAL A 13 5.46 2.47 6.20
C VAL A 13 6.45 2.77 5.06
N GLY A 14 6.03 2.64 3.82
CA GLY A 14 6.80 3.02 2.62
C GLY A 14 6.64 4.49 2.27
N GLY A 15 6.97 4.83 1.01
CA GLY A 15 6.91 6.21 0.50
C GLY A 15 5.54 6.86 0.61
N SER A 16 4.48 6.09 0.46
CA SER A 16 3.10 6.59 0.63
C SER A 16 2.74 6.84 2.08
N GLY A 17 3.15 5.93 2.98
CA GLY A 17 2.92 6.05 4.43
C GLY A 17 3.76 7.15 5.08
N THR A 18 4.75 7.68 4.39
CA THR A 18 5.64 8.75 4.86
C THR A 18 5.44 10.04 4.05
N LEU A 19 6.05 10.17 2.88
CA LEU A 19 5.96 11.38 2.04
C LEU A 19 4.52 11.68 1.61
N GLY A 20 3.80 10.64 1.18
CA GLY A 20 2.40 10.77 0.76
C GLY A 20 1.51 11.24 1.90
N LEU A 21 1.61 10.60 3.06
CA LEU A 21 0.87 11.01 4.27
C LEU A 21 1.23 12.44 4.70
N ALA A 22 2.52 12.78 4.79
CA ALA A 22 2.96 14.13 5.15
C ALA A 22 2.39 15.19 4.19
N GLY A 23 2.35 14.89 2.89
CA GLY A 23 1.76 15.77 1.88
C GLY A 23 0.24 15.94 2.05
N LEU A 24 -0.49 14.87 2.36
CA LEU A 24 -1.93 14.97 2.64
C LEU A 24 -2.20 15.78 3.90
N VAL A 25 -1.42 15.57 4.96
CA VAL A 25 -1.55 16.34 6.20
C VAL A 25 -1.16 17.81 5.97
N PHE A 26 -0.10 18.08 5.21
CA PHE A 26 0.28 19.43 4.81
C PHE A 26 -0.87 20.17 4.10
N SER A 27 -1.68 19.47 3.30
CA SER A 27 -2.77 20.05 2.54
C SER A 27 -4.06 20.21 3.34
N ARG A 28 -4.45 19.21 4.16
CA ARG A 28 -5.78 19.14 4.79
C ARG A 28 -5.79 18.81 6.29
N GLY A 29 -4.63 18.89 6.95
CA GLY A 29 -4.53 18.70 8.41
C GLY A 29 -4.75 17.26 8.86
N LEU A 30 -5.34 17.10 10.06
CA LEU A 30 -5.52 15.79 10.73
C LEU A 30 -6.24 14.74 9.87
N THR A 31 -7.19 15.14 9.02
CA THR A 31 -7.88 14.18 8.13
C THR A 31 -6.93 13.52 7.13
N GLY A 32 -5.78 14.12 6.83
CA GLY A 32 -4.71 13.49 6.06
C GLY A 32 -4.18 12.20 6.68
N SER A 33 -4.21 12.08 8.03
CA SER A 33 -3.73 10.91 8.77
C SER A 33 -4.50 9.62 8.45
N TRP A 34 -5.73 9.74 7.96
CA TRP A 34 -6.51 8.59 7.51
C TRP A 34 -5.80 7.77 6.44
N TRP A 35 -4.91 8.38 5.64
CA TRP A 35 -4.13 7.65 4.64
C TRP A 35 -3.41 6.43 5.22
N LEU A 36 -2.85 6.55 6.41
CA LEU A 36 -2.17 5.45 7.09
C LEU A 36 -3.06 4.75 8.12
N LEU A 37 -4.00 5.47 8.78
CA LEU A 37 -4.87 4.91 9.81
C LEU A 37 -5.91 3.91 9.27
N VAL A 38 -6.25 3.94 7.98
CA VAL A 38 -7.07 2.89 7.37
C VAL A 38 -6.37 1.53 7.34
N GLY A 39 -5.03 1.50 7.40
CA GLY A 39 -4.24 0.27 7.49
C GLY A 39 -4.57 -0.56 8.73
N PRO A 40 -4.45 -0.02 9.97
CA PRO A 40 -4.94 -0.66 11.20
C PRO A 40 -6.37 -1.19 11.12
N VAL A 41 -7.30 -0.45 10.49
CA VAL A 41 -8.69 -0.89 10.33
C VAL A 41 -8.77 -2.13 9.42
N GLY A 42 -8.11 -2.12 8.27
CA GLY A 42 -8.05 -3.27 7.36
C GLY A 42 -7.37 -4.48 7.99
N LEU A 43 -6.24 -4.26 8.69
CA LEU A 43 -5.51 -5.31 9.40
C LEU A 43 -6.33 -5.90 10.56
N PHE A 44 -7.10 -5.09 11.26
CA PHE A 44 -8.02 -5.59 12.29
C PHE A 44 -9.06 -6.51 11.67
N GLY A 45 -9.62 -6.15 10.50
CA GLY A 45 -10.50 -7.01 9.72
C GLY A 45 -9.86 -8.34 9.32
N LEU A 46 -8.56 -8.33 8.96
CA LEU A 46 -7.82 -9.53 8.58
C LEU A 46 -7.73 -10.56 9.73
N LEU A 47 -7.71 -10.12 11.01
CA LEU A 47 -7.64 -11.02 12.16
C LEU A 47 -8.79 -12.05 12.20
N PHE A 48 -9.97 -11.68 11.70
CA PHE A 48 -11.13 -12.59 11.67
C PHE A 48 -10.99 -13.72 10.66
N PHE A 49 -10.14 -13.54 9.64
CA PHE A 49 -9.97 -14.51 8.55
C PHE A 49 -8.68 -15.35 8.64
N LEU A 50 -7.81 -15.09 9.62
CA LEU A 50 -6.51 -15.78 9.74
C LEU A 50 -6.63 -17.28 9.79
N LYS A 51 -7.61 -17.83 10.53
CA LYS A 51 -7.85 -19.25 10.64
C LYS A 51 -8.15 -19.88 9.27
N ASN A 52 -9.07 -19.28 8.52
CA ASN A 52 -9.47 -19.76 7.20
C ASN A 52 -8.33 -19.66 6.17
N LEU A 53 -7.50 -18.61 6.26
CA LEU A 53 -6.35 -18.41 5.39
C LEU A 53 -5.23 -19.42 5.69
N LYS A 54 -4.92 -19.65 6.97
CA LYS A 54 -3.84 -20.57 7.38
C LYS A 54 -4.16 -22.04 7.15
N SER A 55 -5.44 -22.42 7.01
CA SER A 55 -5.83 -23.80 6.68
C SER A 55 -5.51 -24.19 5.23
N ARG A 56 -5.13 -23.24 4.37
CA ARG A 56 -4.83 -23.46 2.96
C ARG A 56 -3.34 -23.34 2.69
N SER A 57 -2.77 -24.36 2.01
CA SER A 57 -1.36 -24.38 1.61
C SER A 57 -1.19 -23.74 0.24
N VAL A 58 -1.22 -22.41 0.20
CA VAL A 58 -1.08 -21.60 -1.03
C VAL A 58 0.06 -20.59 -0.86
N TYR A 59 0.68 -20.22 -1.98
CA TYR A 59 1.81 -19.27 -2.02
C TYR A 59 1.41 -17.88 -2.47
N THR A 60 0.40 -17.77 -3.34
CA THR A 60 -0.02 -16.50 -3.94
C THR A 60 -1.51 -16.26 -3.76
N LEU A 61 -1.93 -14.99 -3.85
CA LEU A 61 -3.35 -14.63 -3.85
C LEU A 61 -4.08 -15.17 -5.10
N PRO A 62 -3.53 -15.09 -6.33
CA PRO A 62 -4.16 -15.71 -7.50
C PRO A 62 -4.38 -17.21 -7.36
N GLU A 63 -3.42 -17.94 -6.75
CA GLU A 63 -3.60 -19.36 -6.44
C GLU A 63 -4.76 -19.60 -5.47
N LEU A 64 -4.87 -18.78 -4.42
CA LEU A 64 -5.99 -18.84 -3.48
C LEU A 64 -7.34 -18.62 -4.17
N ILE A 65 -7.42 -17.60 -5.03
CA ILE A 65 -8.62 -17.26 -5.81
C ILE A 65 -8.95 -18.36 -6.82
N GLY A 66 -7.92 -18.89 -7.48
CA GLY A 66 -8.05 -20.02 -8.40
C GLY A 66 -8.60 -21.27 -7.73
N GLY A 67 -8.24 -21.52 -6.47
CA GLY A 67 -8.77 -22.60 -5.65
C GLY A 67 -10.26 -22.46 -5.30
N TRP A 68 -10.81 -21.23 -5.27
CA TRP A 68 -12.23 -20.98 -5.03
C TRP A 68 -13.07 -20.95 -6.32
N TYR A 69 -12.53 -20.34 -7.38
CA TYR A 69 -13.27 -19.92 -8.56
C TYR A 69 -12.78 -20.53 -9.88
N GLY A 70 -11.74 -21.36 -9.81
CA GLY A 70 -11.16 -22.01 -10.98
C GLY A 70 -10.00 -21.24 -11.61
N PRO A 71 -9.24 -21.90 -12.52
CA PRO A 71 -7.96 -21.41 -13.02
C PRO A 71 -8.05 -20.12 -13.83
N ILE A 72 -9.17 -19.88 -14.53
CA ILE A 72 -9.37 -18.65 -15.32
C ILE A 72 -9.43 -17.45 -14.37
N MET A 73 -10.21 -17.55 -13.29
CA MET A 73 -10.32 -16.48 -12.31
C MET A 73 -8.98 -16.25 -11.58
N GLY A 74 -8.20 -17.32 -11.31
CA GLY A 74 -6.85 -17.22 -10.81
C GLY A 74 -5.96 -16.35 -11.71
N LYS A 75 -5.94 -16.63 -13.02
CA LYS A 75 -5.15 -15.84 -14.00
C LYS A 75 -5.63 -14.39 -14.12
N VAL A 76 -6.95 -14.15 -14.16
CA VAL A 76 -7.50 -12.78 -14.21
C VAL A 76 -7.13 -12.01 -12.95
N SER A 77 -7.24 -12.61 -11.78
CA SER A 77 -6.83 -11.97 -10.53
C SER A 77 -5.33 -11.68 -10.50
N GLY A 78 -4.49 -12.60 -11.02
CA GLY A 78 -3.07 -12.38 -11.18
C GLY A 78 -2.75 -11.16 -12.05
N LEU A 79 -3.43 -11.03 -13.20
CA LEU A 79 -3.26 -9.88 -14.10
C LEU A 79 -3.67 -8.57 -13.43
N LEU A 80 -4.82 -8.54 -12.73
CA LEU A 80 -5.28 -7.36 -12.00
C LEU A 80 -4.29 -6.95 -10.89
N VAL A 81 -3.74 -7.92 -10.17
CA VAL A 81 -2.70 -7.66 -9.17
C VAL A 81 -1.45 -7.11 -9.81
N LEU A 82 -0.95 -7.70 -10.90
CA LEU A 82 0.25 -7.22 -11.59
C LEU A 82 0.10 -5.76 -12.04
N ILE A 83 -1.01 -5.42 -12.69
CA ILE A 83 -1.29 -4.04 -13.14
C ILE A 83 -1.35 -3.08 -11.94
N ALA A 84 -2.07 -3.46 -10.87
CA ALA A 84 -2.22 -2.63 -9.70
C ALA A 84 -0.89 -2.40 -8.95
N TRP A 85 -0.07 -3.43 -8.83
CA TRP A 85 1.19 -3.40 -8.10
C TRP A 85 2.31 -2.65 -8.83
N LEU A 86 2.22 -2.45 -10.15
CA LEU A 86 3.07 -1.49 -10.88
C LEU A 86 2.93 -0.08 -10.30
N GLY A 87 1.71 0.35 -9.96
CA GLY A 87 1.46 1.64 -9.31
C GLY A 87 2.11 1.76 -7.94
N ILE A 88 2.11 0.67 -7.14
CA ILE A 88 2.71 0.67 -5.81
C ILE A 88 4.23 0.83 -5.88
N VAL A 89 4.91 0.03 -6.72
CA VAL A 89 6.36 0.16 -6.91
C VAL A 89 6.72 1.50 -7.54
N GLY A 90 5.91 1.97 -8.51
CA GLY A 90 6.06 3.29 -9.11
C GLY A 90 6.01 4.42 -8.07
N ALA A 91 5.08 4.33 -7.11
CA ALA A 91 5.00 5.30 -6.02
C ALA A 91 6.23 5.28 -5.10
N GLN A 92 6.81 4.10 -4.81
CA GLN A 92 8.04 4.01 -4.01
C GLN A 92 9.24 4.64 -4.73
N THR A 93 9.37 4.38 -6.04
CA THR A 93 10.46 4.98 -6.83
C THR A 93 10.28 6.49 -7.00
N ALA A 94 9.04 6.97 -7.17
CA ALA A 94 8.73 8.40 -7.18
C ALA A 94 9.03 9.08 -5.84
N ALA A 95 8.72 8.43 -4.71
CA ALA A 95 9.04 8.93 -3.38
C ALA A 95 10.56 9.04 -3.19
N ALA A 96 11.33 8.04 -3.61
CA ALA A 96 12.79 8.09 -3.62
C ALA A 96 13.33 9.22 -4.50
N GLY A 97 12.77 9.39 -5.69
CA GLY A 97 13.08 10.50 -6.59
C GLY A 97 12.79 11.86 -5.97
N ARG A 98 11.67 12.01 -5.27
CA ARG A 98 11.28 13.24 -4.58
C ARG A 98 12.26 13.61 -3.47
N ILE A 99 12.60 12.67 -2.56
CA ILE A 99 13.52 12.99 -1.47
C ILE A 99 14.91 13.29 -1.98
N LEU A 100 15.45 12.52 -2.95
CA LEU A 100 16.76 12.74 -3.52
C LEU A 100 16.85 14.07 -4.28
N SER A 101 15.85 14.41 -5.08
CA SER A 101 15.81 15.72 -5.77
C SER A 101 15.71 16.90 -4.80
N THR A 102 15.02 16.75 -3.68
CA THR A 102 14.95 17.78 -2.63
C THR A 102 16.29 17.94 -1.93
N GLN A 103 16.99 16.84 -1.62
CA GLN A 103 18.29 16.87 -0.91
C GLN A 103 19.43 17.39 -1.80
N PHE A 104 19.54 16.86 -3.01
CA PHE A 104 20.70 17.06 -3.89
C PHE A 104 20.42 18.00 -5.08
N GLY A 105 19.17 18.43 -5.24
CA GLY A 105 18.76 19.18 -6.42
C GLY A 105 18.55 18.33 -7.66
N GLY A 106 18.35 18.97 -8.81
CA GLY A 106 18.14 18.27 -10.08
C GLY A 106 16.71 17.84 -10.32
N GLN A 107 16.49 17.22 -11.48
CA GLN A 107 15.14 16.81 -11.90
C GLN A 107 14.74 15.49 -11.23
N MET A 108 13.55 15.48 -10.62
CA MET A 108 12.98 14.32 -9.93
C MET A 108 13.00 13.04 -10.79
N ARG A 109 12.74 13.15 -12.10
CA ARG A 109 12.69 11.99 -13.02
C ARG A 109 14.01 11.21 -13.09
N TYR A 110 15.15 11.89 -13.05
CA TYR A 110 16.47 11.22 -13.06
C TYR A 110 16.75 10.52 -11.75
N TRP A 111 16.36 11.12 -10.64
CA TRP A 111 16.47 10.47 -9.33
C TRP A 111 15.51 9.31 -9.16
N THR A 112 14.29 9.39 -9.73
CA THR A 112 13.34 8.27 -9.79
C THR A 112 13.92 7.09 -10.58
N LEU A 113 14.53 7.36 -11.74
CA LEU A 113 15.19 6.34 -12.55
C LEU A 113 16.36 5.71 -11.81
N ALA A 114 17.24 6.51 -11.21
CA ALA A 114 18.40 6.03 -10.47
C ALA A 114 18.00 5.17 -9.28
N ALA A 115 17.08 5.66 -8.42
CA ALA A 115 16.59 4.92 -7.27
C ALA A 115 15.87 3.62 -7.67
N GLY A 116 15.02 3.69 -8.70
CA GLY A 116 14.33 2.52 -9.21
C GLY A 116 15.27 1.46 -9.76
N SER A 117 16.32 1.87 -10.47
CA SER A 117 17.37 0.94 -10.94
C SER A 117 18.08 0.23 -9.78
N VAL A 118 18.39 0.97 -8.71
CA VAL A 118 18.99 0.40 -7.49
C VAL A 118 18.00 -0.58 -6.82
N PHE A 119 16.72 -0.23 -6.70
CA PHE A 119 15.70 -1.10 -6.10
C PHE A 119 15.57 -2.42 -6.87
N VAL A 120 15.47 -2.33 -8.20
CA VAL A 120 15.39 -3.53 -9.06
C VAL A 120 16.64 -4.40 -8.93
N ALA A 121 17.83 -3.81 -9.01
CA ALA A 121 19.10 -4.54 -8.89
C ALA A 121 19.25 -5.21 -7.51
N TYR A 122 18.86 -4.53 -6.44
CA TYR A 122 18.86 -5.06 -5.08
C TYR A 122 17.90 -6.25 -4.95
N THR A 123 16.64 -6.10 -5.40
CA THR A 123 15.63 -7.18 -5.36
C THR A 123 16.09 -8.41 -6.13
N MET A 124 16.69 -8.22 -7.33
CA MET A 124 17.24 -9.32 -8.14
C MET A 124 18.36 -10.09 -7.42
N SER A 125 19.14 -9.41 -6.58
CA SER A 125 20.30 -9.99 -5.91
C SER A 125 19.95 -10.68 -4.60
N GLY A 126 19.00 -10.13 -3.80
CA GLY A 126 18.80 -10.49 -2.41
C GLY A 126 17.75 -11.58 -2.14
N GLY A 127 16.68 -11.63 -2.90
CA GLY A 127 15.55 -12.55 -2.67
C GLY A 127 14.83 -12.32 -1.32
N GLN A 128 13.79 -13.13 -1.05
CA GLN A 128 12.87 -12.92 0.09
C GLN A 128 13.51 -13.05 1.48
N VAL A 129 14.55 -13.88 1.63
CA VAL A 129 15.22 -14.10 2.93
C VAL A 129 16.03 -12.89 3.35
N SER A 130 16.67 -12.20 2.40
CA SER A 130 17.44 -10.99 2.65
C SER A 130 16.50 -9.85 3.13
N VAL A 131 15.37 -9.66 2.46
CA VAL A 131 14.39 -8.62 2.78
C VAL A 131 13.89 -8.75 4.22
N ILE A 132 13.45 -9.95 4.65
CA ILE A 132 12.93 -10.17 6.02
C ILE A 132 13.97 -9.84 7.11
N ARG A 133 15.27 -10.01 6.84
CA ARG A 133 16.34 -9.71 7.82
C ARG A 133 16.58 -8.23 7.99
N THR A 134 16.45 -7.45 6.94
CA THR A 134 16.67 -6.00 6.96
C THR A 134 15.46 -5.22 7.44
N ASP A 135 14.24 -5.74 7.23
CA ASP A 135 12.96 -5.08 7.54
C ASP A 135 12.88 -4.57 9.00
N LEU A 136 13.36 -5.33 9.97
CA LEU A 136 13.29 -4.92 11.38
C LEU A 136 14.19 -3.69 11.65
N LEU A 137 15.43 -3.73 11.17
CA LEU A 137 16.36 -2.60 11.32
C LEU A 137 15.82 -1.36 10.60
N GLN A 138 15.28 -1.55 9.41
CA GLN A 138 14.67 -0.48 8.61
C GLN A 138 13.46 0.12 9.35
N ALA A 139 12.56 -0.70 9.90
CA ALA A 139 11.41 -0.23 10.68
C ALA A 139 11.83 0.61 11.91
N LEU A 140 12.88 0.21 12.62
CA LEU A 140 13.42 0.96 13.74
C LEU A 140 14.02 2.31 13.31
N LEU A 141 14.85 2.30 12.26
CA LEU A 141 15.46 3.53 11.73
C LEU A 141 14.42 4.52 11.21
N ILE A 142 13.39 4.02 10.52
CA ILE A 142 12.30 4.85 9.99
C ILE A 142 11.50 5.46 11.14
N THR A 143 11.09 4.64 12.13
CA THR A 143 10.30 5.12 13.27
C THR A 143 11.07 6.17 14.06
N PHE A 144 12.37 5.95 14.28
CA PHE A 144 13.25 6.92 14.94
C PHE A 144 13.39 8.22 14.13
N GLY A 145 13.71 8.13 12.83
CA GLY A 145 13.84 9.30 11.96
C GLY A 145 12.56 10.13 11.85
N LEU A 146 11.41 9.47 11.72
CA LEU A 146 10.11 10.15 11.68
C LEU A 146 9.74 10.78 13.03
N GLY A 147 10.00 10.07 14.14
CA GLY A 147 9.80 10.62 15.49
C GLY A 147 10.65 11.87 15.72
N LEU A 148 11.90 11.85 15.26
CA LEU A 148 12.78 13.01 15.33
C LEU A 148 12.27 14.18 14.48
N CYS A 149 11.84 13.94 13.23
CA CYS A 149 11.22 14.97 12.40
C CYS A 149 9.98 15.57 13.08
N ALA A 150 9.16 14.73 13.72
CA ALA A 150 7.98 15.19 14.46
C ALA A 150 8.34 16.10 15.63
N VAL A 151 9.32 15.69 16.46
CA VAL A 151 9.76 16.45 17.64
C VAL A 151 10.39 17.77 17.24
N VAL A 152 11.37 17.74 16.33
CA VAL A 152 12.08 18.95 15.88
C VAL A 152 11.12 19.89 15.13
N GLY A 153 10.31 19.36 14.23
CA GLY A 153 9.29 20.14 13.50
C GLY A 153 8.32 20.83 14.45
N LEU A 154 7.81 20.09 15.45
CA LEU A 154 6.92 20.61 16.46
C LEU A 154 7.58 21.73 17.29
N GLN A 155 8.81 21.54 17.73
CA GLN A 155 9.56 22.56 18.49
C GLN A 155 9.77 23.84 17.67
N LEU A 156 10.21 23.71 16.41
CA LEU A 156 10.40 24.86 15.52
C LEU A 156 9.10 25.59 15.18
N SER A 157 7.96 24.90 15.19
CA SER A 157 6.64 25.48 14.98
C SER A 157 6.06 26.17 16.23
N GLY A 158 6.79 26.23 17.34
CA GLY A 158 6.30 26.79 18.60
C GLY A 158 5.46 25.82 19.45
N GLY A 159 5.67 24.51 19.29
CA GLY A 159 4.93 23.47 19.99
C GLY A 159 3.47 23.34 19.55
N PHE A 160 2.65 22.69 20.34
CA PHE A 160 1.21 22.58 20.06
C PHE A 160 0.49 23.93 20.04
N ALA A 161 0.95 24.88 20.87
CA ALA A 161 0.41 26.25 20.86
C ALA A 161 0.71 26.96 19.54
N GLY A 162 1.93 26.81 19.01
CA GLY A 162 2.30 27.35 17.70
C GLY A 162 1.50 26.72 16.55
N LEU A 163 1.28 25.38 16.59
CA LEU A 163 0.41 24.72 15.61
C LEU A 163 -1.02 25.28 15.66
N SER A 164 -1.61 25.44 16.86
CA SER A 164 -2.98 25.92 17.00
C SER A 164 -3.15 27.39 16.60
N ALA A 165 -2.12 28.22 16.77
CA ALA A 165 -2.13 29.62 16.37
C ALA A 165 -1.83 29.82 14.87
N GLY A 166 -0.96 28.97 14.29
CA GLY A 166 -0.48 29.13 12.92
C GLY A 166 -1.32 28.40 11.85
N LEU A 167 -2.18 27.45 12.24
CA LEU A 167 -2.99 26.67 11.31
C LEU A 167 -4.49 26.99 11.45
N PRO A 168 -5.25 27.04 10.35
CA PRO A 168 -6.70 27.23 10.40
C PRO A 168 -7.40 26.11 11.21
N PRO A 169 -8.52 26.40 11.90
CA PRO A 169 -9.26 25.39 12.71
C PRO A 169 -9.62 24.12 11.96
N ARG A 170 -9.87 24.20 10.65
CA ARG A 170 -10.16 23.03 9.79
C ARG A 170 -9.04 21.97 9.77
N TYR A 171 -7.79 22.37 10.05
CA TYR A 171 -6.65 21.45 10.14
C TYR A 171 -6.72 20.52 11.35
N PHE A 172 -7.47 20.88 12.37
CA PHE A 172 -7.68 20.10 13.61
C PHE A 172 -8.99 19.30 13.59
N ALA A 173 -9.80 19.46 12.53
CA ALA A 173 -11.01 18.67 12.36
C ALA A 173 -10.68 17.19 12.13
N PHE A 174 -11.41 16.29 12.82
CA PHE A 174 -11.28 14.84 12.73
C PHE A 174 -12.58 14.18 13.25
N PRO A 175 -13.10 13.12 12.66
CA PRO A 175 -12.56 12.31 11.56
C PRO A 175 -12.81 12.86 10.14
N VAL A 176 -13.61 13.90 10.00
CA VAL A 176 -13.97 14.57 8.75
C VAL A 176 -13.69 16.07 8.85
N SER A 177 -13.56 16.74 7.71
CA SER A 177 -13.34 18.18 7.61
C SER A 177 -14.06 18.74 6.38
N PRO A 178 -14.12 20.06 6.18
CA PRO A 178 -14.63 20.66 4.93
C PRO A 178 -13.90 20.17 3.67
N ASP A 179 -12.62 19.80 3.80
CA ASP A 179 -11.77 19.33 2.71
C ASP A 179 -11.73 17.79 2.59
N PHE A 180 -12.45 17.07 3.47
CA PHE A 180 -12.50 15.59 3.51
C PHE A 180 -13.80 15.11 4.17
N SER A 181 -14.77 14.75 3.36
CA SER A 181 -16.11 14.36 3.77
C SER A 181 -16.20 12.92 4.30
N GLY A 182 -17.34 12.57 4.89
CA GLY A 182 -17.62 11.19 5.29
C GLY A 182 -17.66 10.20 4.13
N SER A 183 -18.06 10.64 2.93
CA SER A 183 -17.99 9.82 1.70
C SER A 183 -16.56 9.57 1.25
N ASP A 184 -15.66 10.55 1.40
CA ASP A 184 -14.23 10.37 1.09
C ASP A 184 -13.59 9.36 2.04
N LEU A 185 -13.92 9.43 3.35
CA LEU A 185 -13.47 8.45 4.33
C LEU A 185 -14.01 7.05 4.02
N ALA A 186 -15.29 6.92 3.68
CA ALA A 186 -15.88 5.64 3.32
C ALA A 186 -15.21 5.05 2.08
N LEU A 187 -14.98 5.86 1.05
CA LEU A 187 -14.29 5.42 -0.16
C LEU A 187 -12.83 5.03 0.14
N MET A 188 -12.13 5.76 1.00
CA MET A 188 -10.78 5.43 1.42
C MET A 188 -10.72 4.11 2.20
N LEU A 189 -11.67 3.85 3.09
CA LEU A 189 -11.80 2.56 3.79
C LEU A 189 -12.08 1.42 2.81
N LEU A 190 -12.94 1.63 1.81
CA LEU A 190 -13.24 0.64 0.78
C LEU A 190 -12.03 0.39 -0.13
N VAL A 191 -11.36 1.41 -0.62
CA VAL A 191 -10.26 1.28 -1.58
C VAL A 191 -8.96 0.88 -0.88
N VAL A 192 -8.51 1.66 0.10
CA VAL A 192 -7.22 1.44 0.76
C VAL A 192 -7.33 0.41 1.88
N GLY A 193 -8.36 0.49 2.71
CA GLY A 193 -8.59 -0.46 3.82
C GLY A 193 -8.76 -1.89 3.34
N SER A 194 -9.44 -2.11 2.20
CA SER A 194 -9.60 -3.45 1.61
C SER A 194 -8.26 -4.06 1.19
N THR A 195 -7.30 -3.26 0.72
CA THR A 195 -5.97 -3.78 0.35
C THR A 195 -5.18 -4.27 1.56
N TYR A 196 -5.37 -3.70 2.73
CA TYR A 196 -4.79 -4.21 3.97
C TYR A 196 -5.51 -5.45 4.50
N LEU A 197 -6.78 -5.63 4.16
CA LEU A 197 -7.54 -6.81 4.55
C LEU A 197 -7.24 -8.03 3.66
N VAL A 198 -7.20 -7.83 2.34
CA VAL A 198 -7.13 -8.94 1.36
C VAL A 198 -5.99 -8.80 0.34
N GLY A 199 -5.13 -7.81 0.49
CA GLY A 199 -4.05 -7.55 -0.46
C GLY A 199 -2.99 -8.65 -0.46
N PRO A 200 -2.39 -8.94 -1.63
CA PRO A 200 -1.41 -10.03 -1.78
C PRO A 200 -0.19 -9.86 -0.89
N ASP A 201 0.28 -8.65 -0.64
CA ASP A 201 1.43 -8.42 0.24
C ASP A 201 1.14 -8.82 1.69
N MET A 202 -0.05 -8.51 2.20
CA MET A 202 -0.45 -8.91 3.55
C MET A 202 -0.69 -10.41 3.63
N LEU A 203 -1.35 -10.99 2.63
CA LEU A 203 -1.63 -12.42 2.60
C LEU A 203 -0.37 -13.26 2.42
N SER A 204 0.59 -12.84 1.58
CA SER A 204 1.88 -13.54 1.43
C SER A 204 2.64 -13.62 2.76
N ARG A 205 2.58 -12.57 3.58
CA ARG A 205 3.17 -12.57 4.92
C ARG A 205 2.42 -13.45 5.90
N VAL A 206 1.08 -13.50 5.83
CA VAL A 206 0.28 -14.46 6.59
C VAL A 206 0.65 -15.89 6.19
N PHE A 207 0.76 -16.19 4.89
CA PHE A 207 1.12 -17.53 4.39
C PHE A 207 2.53 -17.94 4.83
N SER A 208 3.49 -17.04 4.90
CA SER A 208 4.86 -17.33 5.33
C SER A 208 5.04 -17.57 6.83
N THR A 209 4.04 -17.27 7.67
CA THR A 209 4.11 -17.55 9.12
C THR A 209 3.93 -19.04 9.42
N ARG A 210 4.54 -19.54 10.50
CA ARG A 210 4.48 -20.94 10.91
C ARG A 210 3.12 -21.37 11.47
N SER A 211 2.37 -20.44 12.08
CA SER A 211 1.09 -20.73 12.74
C SER A 211 0.16 -19.53 12.72
N GLU A 212 -1.15 -19.78 12.96
CA GLU A 212 -2.15 -18.72 13.12
C GLU A 212 -1.77 -17.75 14.26
N GLY A 213 -1.31 -18.26 15.40
CA GLY A 213 -0.86 -17.42 16.53
C GLY A 213 0.33 -16.52 16.19
N SER A 214 1.24 -17.00 15.32
CA SER A 214 2.34 -16.17 14.81
C SER A 214 1.84 -15.08 13.84
N ALA A 215 0.89 -15.42 12.96
CA ALA A 215 0.25 -14.46 12.06
C ALA A 215 -0.50 -13.38 12.86
N ARG A 216 -1.29 -13.78 13.84
CA ARG A 216 -2.04 -12.86 14.70
C ARG A 216 -1.12 -11.86 15.43
N ARG A 217 -0.02 -12.36 16.02
CA ARG A 217 0.98 -11.50 16.67
C ARG A 217 1.61 -10.53 15.69
N ALA A 218 1.96 -10.99 14.49
CA ALA A 218 2.54 -10.13 13.45
C ALA A 218 1.59 -8.98 13.06
N VAL A 219 0.31 -9.27 12.85
CA VAL A 219 -0.71 -8.27 12.54
C VAL A 219 -0.89 -7.27 13.68
N LEU A 220 -0.98 -7.73 14.94
CA LEU A 220 -1.13 -6.84 16.10
C LEU A 220 0.10 -5.94 16.29
N ILE A 221 1.32 -6.47 16.15
CA ILE A 221 2.54 -5.66 16.20
C ILE A 221 2.51 -4.59 15.09
N SER A 222 2.07 -4.94 13.89
CA SER A 222 1.96 -3.97 12.79
C SER A 222 0.98 -2.85 13.11
N ILE A 223 -0.18 -3.15 13.67
CA ILE A 223 -1.15 -2.14 14.12
C ILE A 223 -0.51 -1.22 15.17
N CYS A 224 0.19 -1.77 16.17
CA CYS A 224 0.84 -1.01 17.22
C CYS A 224 1.98 -0.11 16.71
N VAL A 225 2.65 -0.46 15.62
CA VAL A 225 3.71 0.36 15.01
C VAL A 225 3.14 1.43 14.08
N ILE A 226 2.11 1.11 13.30
CA ILE A 226 1.54 2.02 12.31
C ILE A 226 0.90 3.24 12.96
N ILE A 227 0.22 3.07 14.09
CA ILE A 227 -0.50 4.17 14.77
C ILE A 227 0.46 5.28 15.25
N PRO A 228 1.55 4.99 16.00
CA PRO A 228 2.55 6.02 16.35
C PRO A 228 3.21 6.66 15.14
N VAL A 229 3.55 5.86 14.12
CA VAL A 229 4.15 6.37 12.88
C VAL A 229 3.21 7.36 12.18
N ALA A 230 1.91 7.05 12.09
CA ALA A 230 0.91 7.98 11.57
C ALA A 230 0.89 9.29 12.36
N GLY A 231 0.99 9.24 13.70
CA GLY A 231 1.09 10.40 14.56
C GLY A 231 2.35 11.24 14.28
N PHE A 232 3.51 10.61 14.18
CA PHE A 232 4.78 11.31 13.89
C PHE A 232 4.75 12.00 12.53
N VAL A 233 4.30 11.31 11.47
CA VAL A 233 4.22 11.90 10.13
C VAL A 233 3.16 13.02 10.10
N THR A 234 2.07 12.89 10.85
CA THR A 234 1.04 13.92 10.97
C THR A 234 1.62 15.18 11.61
N LEU A 235 2.32 15.07 12.73
CA LEU A 235 2.99 16.22 13.36
C LEU A 235 4.02 16.86 12.44
N ALA A 236 4.83 16.04 11.75
CA ALA A 236 5.81 16.54 10.78
C ALA A 236 5.14 17.30 9.62
N GLY A 237 4.04 16.77 9.07
CA GLY A 237 3.29 17.42 7.98
C GLY A 237 2.64 18.74 8.37
N MET A 238 2.04 18.81 9.56
CA MET A 238 1.47 20.05 10.12
C MET A 238 2.56 21.09 10.40
N SER A 239 3.69 20.67 10.98
CA SER A 239 4.84 21.55 11.21
C SER A 239 5.44 22.09 9.92
N ALA A 240 5.58 21.23 8.90
CA ALA A 240 6.06 21.64 7.59
C ALA A 240 5.15 22.70 6.93
N ARG A 241 3.82 22.63 7.16
CA ARG A 241 2.86 23.60 6.65
C ARG A 241 3.09 25.00 7.23
N ILE A 242 3.49 25.10 8.49
CA ILE A 242 3.82 26.38 9.13
C ILE A 242 5.19 26.87 8.67
N LEU A 243 6.19 25.99 8.68
CA LEU A 243 7.58 26.38 8.44
C LEU A 243 7.87 26.68 6.95
N TYR A 244 7.17 26.01 6.04
CA TYR A 244 7.44 26.05 4.60
C TYR A 244 6.13 26.10 3.79
N PRO A 245 5.29 27.15 3.93
CA PRO A 245 3.92 27.18 3.35
C PRO A 245 3.86 27.10 1.82
N GLU A 246 4.94 27.53 1.13
CA GLU A 246 4.99 27.70 -0.34
C GLU A 246 5.51 26.47 -1.11
N ILE A 247 5.80 25.36 -0.42
CA ILE A 247 6.32 24.15 -1.08
C ILE A 247 5.21 23.24 -1.61
N ALA A 248 5.55 22.36 -2.56
CA ALA A 248 4.66 21.29 -2.98
C ALA A 248 4.40 20.34 -1.81
N ALA A 249 3.15 19.87 -1.64
CA ALA A 249 2.74 19.04 -0.52
C ALA A 249 3.61 17.79 -0.32
N GLU A 250 3.97 17.06 -1.38
CA GLU A 250 4.85 15.89 -1.31
C GLU A 250 6.30 16.23 -0.92
N ALA A 251 6.70 17.51 -0.93
CA ALA A 251 7.99 17.95 -0.45
C ALA A 251 8.00 18.28 1.05
N ALA A 252 6.85 18.21 1.76
CA ALA A 252 6.72 18.58 3.15
C ALA A 252 7.74 17.87 4.05
N LEU A 253 7.74 16.55 4.05
CA LEU A 253 8.68 15.75 4.86
C LEU A 253 10.14 15.87 4.36
N PRO A 254 10.45 15.77 3.04
CA PRO A 254 11.80 16.00 2.54
C PRO A 254 12.39 17.37 2.89
N MET A 255 11.58 18.42 2.86
CA MET A 255 12.03 19.78 3.18
C MET A 255 12.31 19.90 4.69
N LEU A 256 11.44 19.36 5.54
CA LEU A 256 11.66 19.32 6.98
C LEU A 256 12.97 18.57 7.33
N VAL A 257 13.21 17.43 6.70
CA VAL A 257 14.46 16.66 6.86
C VAL A 257 15.67 17.49 6.45
N LYS A 258 15.59 18.23 5.34
CA LYS A 258 16.70 19.04 4.80
C LYS A 258 17.00 20.28 5.61
N GLN A 259 15.97 21.00 6.05
CA GLN A 259 16.11 22.34 6.62
C GLN A 259 16.03 22.40 8.14
N ALA A 260 15.28 21.47 8.76
CA ALA A 260 15.07 21.49 10.22
C ALA A 260 16.06 20.61 10.98
N LEU A 261 16.62 19.56 10.35
CA LEU A 261 17.54 18.66 11.02
C LEU A 261 19.00 19.07 10.79
N PRO A 262 19.91 18.86 11.78
CA PRO A 262 21.34 18.93 11.54
C PRO A 262 21.76 17.99 10.40
N SER A 263 22.76 18.38 9.60
CA SER A 263 23.13 17.70 8.35
C SER A 263 23.32 16.19 8.48
N TRP A 264 24.03 15.74 9.54
CA TRP A 264 24.28 14.31 9.77
C TRP A 264 22.97 13.56 10.08
N LEU A 265 22.06 14.18 10.81
CA LEU A 265 20.78 13.61 11.22
C LEU A 265 19.78 13.59 10.05
N GLY A 266 19.79 14.67 9.24
CA GLY A 266 19.05 14.73 7.97
C GLY A 266 19.50 13.64 7.00
N SER A 267 20.81 13.41 6.89
CA SER A 267 21.35 12.32 6.06
C SER A 267 20.92 10.94 6.57
N LEU A 268 21.00 10.69 7.88
CA LEU A 268 20.55 9.44 8.49
C LEU A 268 19.05 9.21 8.25
N THR A 269 18.23 10.25 8.43
CA THR A 269 16.78 10.16 8.19
C THR A 269 16.46 9.93 6.70
N THR A 270 17.21 10.56 5.79
CA THR A 270 17.09 10.32 4.35
C THR A 270 17.39 8.86 4.00
N ILE A 271 18.46 8.28 4.54
CA ILE A 271 18.82 6.87 4.36
C ILE A 271 17.70 5.96 4.92
N ALA A 272 17.17 6.28 6.10
CA ALA A 272 16.07 5.53 6.70
C ALA A 272 14.82 5.54 5.81
N LEU A 273 14.44 6.70 5.26
CA LEU A 273 13.32 6.81 4.33
C LEU A 273 13.54 6.04 3.03
N LEU A 274 14.72 6.16 2.41
CA LEU A 274 15.07 5.38 1.21
C LEU A 274 15.03 3.87 1.49
N SER A 275 15.48 3.44 2.66
CA SER A 275 15.39 2.03 3.10
C SER A 275 13.94 1.57 3.23
N ALA A 276 13.02 2.45 3.71
CA ALA A 276 11.59 2.17 3.77
C ALA A 276 10.98 1.95 2.38
N PHE A 277 11.33 2.83 1.45
CA PHE A 277 10.83 2.75 0.08
C PHE A 277 11.34 1.48 -0.61
N LEU A 278 12.63 1.16 -0.42
CA LEU A 278 13.25 -0.07 -0.91
C LEU A 278 12.54 -1.31 -0.37
N SER A 279 12.33 -1.43 0.96
CA SER A 279 11.67 -2.58 1.58
C SER A 279 10.26 -2.81 1.03
N SER A 280 9.49 -1.72 0.84
CA SER A 280 8.15 -1.80 0.26
C SER A 280 8.19 -2.21 -1.22
N ALA A 281 9.12 -1.66 -2.00
CA ALA A 281 9.32 -1.99 -3.41
C ALA A 281 9.76 -3.45 -3.60
N ASP A 282 10.71 -3.94 -2.79
CA ASP A 282 11.23 -5.31 -2.85
C ASP A 282 10.13 -6.34 -2.62
N THR A 283 9.36 -6.18 -1.54
CA THR A 283 8.26 -7.09 -1.21
C THR A 283 7.24 -7.15 -2.37
N THR A 284 6.92 -5.99 -2.92
CA THR A 284 5.97 -5.86 -4.03
C THR A 284 6.51 -6.48 -5.31
N LEU A 285 7.76 -6.23 -5.68
CA LEU A 285 8.43 -6.83 -6.84
C LEU A 285 8.54 -8.35 -6.72
N LEU A 286 8.89 -8.87 -5.53
CA LEU A 286 8.95 -10.30 -5.28
C LEU A 286 7.56 -10.95 -5.38
N THR A 287 6.51 -10.29 -4.89
CA THR A 287 5.12 -10.74 -5.03
C THR A 287 4.71 -10.81 -6.51
N MET A 288 5.02 -9.77 -7.30
CA MET A 288 4.76 -9.77 -8.75
C MET A 288 5.55 -10.85 -9.47
N SER A 289 6.81 -11.04 -9.11
CA SER A 289 7.67 -12.10 -9.67
C SER A 289 7.13 -13.48 -9.35
N ALA A 290 6.64 -13.71 -8.13
CA ALA A 290 6.02 -14.98 -7.75
C ALA A 290 4.75 -15.26 -8.57
N ILE A 291 3.89 -14.26 -8.74
CA ILE A 291 2.68 -14.37 -9.57
C ILE A 291 3.05 -14.74 -11.02
N LEU A 292 4.00 -14.04 -11.64
CA LEU A 292 4.43 -14.35 -13.00
C LEU A 292 5.03 -15.76 -13.12
N THR A 293 5.88 -16.13 -12.15
CA THR A 293 6.61 -17.40 -12.20
C THR A 293 5.71 -18.60 -11.89
N VAL A 294 4.89 -18.49 -10.83
CA VAL A 294 4.06 -19.60 -10.33
C VAL A 294 2.73 -19.67 -11.10
N ASP A 295 1.99 -18.54 -11.14
CA ASP A 295 0.59 -18.57 -11.62
C ASP A 295 0.49 -18.52 -13.14
N PHE A 296 1.42 -17.83 -13.84
CA PHE A 296 1.41 -17.74 -15.30
C PHE A 296 2.31 -18.76 -15.98
N LEU A 297 3.52 -19.00 -15.46
CA LEU A 297 4.49 -19.90 -16.09
C LEU A 297 4.47 -21.32 -15.52
N GLY A 298 3.77 -21.57 -14.40
CA GLY A 298 3.64 -22.87 -13.75
C GLY A 298 4.96 -23.43 -13.16
N LYS A 299 5.96 -22.55 -12.95
CA LYS A 299 7.30 -22.96 -12.50
C LYS A 299 7.45 -22.81 -10.99
N ARG A 300 6.91 -23.79 -10.22
CA ARG A 300 7.04 -23.78 -8.75
C ARG A 300 8.45 -24.10 -8.27
N ASP A 301 9.13 -25.02 -8.91
CA ASP A 301 10.44 -25.56 -8.53
C ASP A 301 11.54 -25.19 -9.53
N SER A 302 11.55 -23.94 -10.02
CA SER A 302 12.64 -23.57 -10.92
C SER A 302 13.94 -23.44 -10.11
N GLU A 303 14.79 -24.46 -10.16
CA GLU A 303 16.19 -24.40 -9.71
C GLU A 303 16.97 -23.24 -10.37
N ARG A 304 16.45 -22.69 -11.45
CA ARG A 304 17.02 -21.57 -12.19
C ARG A 304 16.40 -20.27 -11.74
N LEU A 305 17.12 -19.50 -10.93
CA LEU A 305 16.75 -18.14 -10.49
C LEU A 305 16.59 -17.12 -11.64
N LEU A 306 16.88 -17.53 -12.89
CA LEU A 306 16.82 -16.63 -14.05
C LEU A 306 15.41 -16.09 -14.30
N VAL A 307 14.39 -16.96 -14.28
CA VAL A 307 13.00 -16.56 -14.57
C VAL A 307 12.46 -15.58 -13.52
N PRO A 308 12.56 -15.86 -12.21
CA PRO A 308 12.21 -14.86 -11.18
C PRO A 308 12.96 -13.53 -11.34
N ARG A 309 14.26 -13.55 -11.64
CA ARG A 309 15.06 -12.33 -11.83
C ARG A 309 14.61 -11.51 -13.05
N LEU A 310 14.34 -12.16 -14.20
CA LEU A 310 13.80 -11.49 -15.37
C LEU A 310 12.40 -10.92 -15.13
N SER A 311 11.56 -11.60 -14.34
CA SER A 311 10.27 -11.09 -13.92
C SER A 311 10.41 -9.83 -13.04
N VAL A 312 11.34 -9.81 -12.08
CA VAL A 312 11.66 -8.62 -11.28
C VAL A 312 12.15 -7.48 -12.18
N LEU A 313 13.04 -7.77 -13.15
CA LEU A 313 13.55 -6.75 -14.07
C LEU A 313 12.42 -6.13 -14.90
N GLY A 314 11.59 -6.96 -15.53
CA GLY A 314 10.48 -6.50 -16.38
C GLY A 314 9.43 -5.70 -15.59
N CYS A 315 8.97 -6.23 -14.46
CA CYS A 315 8.02 -5.53 -13.58
C CYS A 315 8.62 -4.24 -13.01
N GLY A 316 9.88 -4.29 -12.59
CA GLY A 316 10.57 -3.14 -12.05
C GLY A 316 10.75 -2.01 -13.07
N ALA A 317 11.19 -2.34 -14.29
CA ALA A 317 11.32 -1.36 -15.37
C ALA A 317 9.97 -0.70 -15.70
N ALA A 318 8.90 -1.49 -15.83
CA ALA A 318 7.55 -0.97 -16.05
C ALA A 318 7.08 -0.08 -14.88
N ALA A 319 7.34 -0.48 -13.63
CA ALA A 319 6.97 0.29 -12.45
C ALA A 319 7.73 1.62 -12.34
N VAL A 320 9.02 1.65 -12.70
CA VAL A 320 9.81 2.90 -12.75
C VAL A 320 9.22 3.87 -13.76
N LEU A 321 8.80 3.40 -14.93
CA LEU A 321 8.10 4.24 -15.91
C LEU A 321 6.80 4.80 -15.34
N VAL A 322 6.00 3.97 -14.64
CA VAL A 322 4.80 4.45 -13.93
C VAL A 322 5.19 5.54 -12.92
N GLY A 323 6.24 5.36 -12.12
CA GLY A 323 6.72 6.35 -11.16
C GLY A 323 7.13 7.68 -11.77
N ILE A 324 7.69 7.65 -12.99
CA ILE A 324 8.09 8.86 -13.73
C ILE A 324 6.87 9.62 -14.29
N PHE A 325 5.84 8.89 -14.78
CA PHE A 325 4.73 9.48 -15.53
C PHE A 325 3.41 9.62 -14.76
N SER A 326 3.29 9.05 -13.55
CA SER A 326 2.03 9.00 -12.78
C SER A 326 1.58 10.34 -12.15
N GLY A 327 2.41 11.37 -12.20
CA GLY A 327 2.08 12.69 -11.63
C GLY A 327 2.18 12.82 -10.11
N GLY A 328 2.58 11.76 -9.38
CA GLY A 328 2.80 11.83 -7.93
C GLY A 328 2.69 10.47 -7.22
N ILE A 329 3.01 10.47 -5.93
CA ILE A 329 3.04 9.27 -5.09
C ILE A 329 1.61 8.74 -4.85
N ILE A 330 0.72 9.59 -4.37
CA ILE A 330 -0.65 9.22 -4.02
C ILE A 330 -1.49 8.84 -5.26
N PRO A 331 -1.48 9.59 -6.38
CA PRO A 331 -2.20 9.20 -7.59
C PRO A 331 -1.79 7.82 -8.12
N SER A 332 -0.48 7.51 -8.13
CA SER A 332 0.04 6.21 -8.54
C SER A 332 -0.53 5.05 -7.71
N LEU A 333 -0.53 5.21 -6.39
CA LEU A 333 -1.07 4.21 -5.46
C LEU A 333 -2.57 4.04 -5.56
N LEU A 334 -3.31 5.16 -5.62
CA LEU A 334 -4.77 5.11 -5.71
C LEU A 334 -5.23 4.45 -7.00
N LEU A 335 -4.50 4.62 -8.12
CA LEU A 335 -4.79 3.88 -9.34
C LEU A 335 -4.72 2.37 -9.11
N GLY A 336 -3.60 1.89 -8.54
CA GLY A 336 -3.40 0.48 -8.23
C GLY A 336 -4.43 -0.07 -7.26
N TYR A 337 -4.59 0.57 -6.12
CA TYR A 337 -5.52 0.13 -5.08
C TYR A 337 -6.98 0.12 -5.56
N SER A 338 -7.39 1.11 -6.37
CA SER A 338 -8.76 1.17 -6.88
C SER A 338 -9.07 0.01 -7.82
N VAL A 339 -8.17 -0.29 -8.75
CA VAL A 339 -8.33 -1.41 -9.70
C VAL A 339 -8.38 -2.76 -8.96
N PHE A 340 -7.45 -2.96 -8.02
CA PHE A 340 -7.41 -4.17 -7.19
C PHE A 340 -8.69 -4.32 -6.35
N ALA A 341 -9.02 -3.31 -5.56
CA ALA A 341 -10.15 -3.37 -4.64
C ALA A 341 -11.49 -3.45 -5.39
N GLY A 342 -11.68 -2.61 -6.42
CA GLY A 342 -12.90 -2.62 -7.24
C GLY A 342 -13.16 -3.95 -7.93
N GLY A 343 -12.08 -4.64 -8.40
CA GLY A 343 -12.22 -5.93 -9.06
C GLY A 343 -12.28 -7.13 -8.12
N LEU A 344 -11.43 -7.17 -7.08
CA LEU A 344 -11.17 -8.41 -6.35
C LEU A 344 -11.74 -8.44 -4.92
N PHE A 345 -12.06 -7.29 -4.32
CA PHE A 345 -12.49 -7.25 -2.92
C PHE A 345 -13.75 -8.08 -2.66
N VAL A 346 -14.80 -7.89 -3.47
CA VAL A 346 -16.08 -8.59 -3.27
C VAL A 346 -15.95 -10.09 -3.48
N PRO A 347 -15.35 -10.61 -4.57
CA PRO A 347 -15.11 -12.05 -4.72
C PRO A 347 -14.30 -12.66 -3.57
N ILE A 348 -13.21 -11.99 -3.14
CA ILE A 348 -12.37 -12.51 -2.05
C ILE A 348 -13.15 -12.52 -0.73
N LEU A 349 -13.83 -11.43 -0.39
CA LEU A 349 -14.60 -11.32 0.84
C LEU A 349 -15.73 -12.35 0.89
N ALA A 350 -16.45 -12.56 -0.22
CA ALA A 350 -17.50 -13.58 -0.32
C ALA A 350 -16.96 -14.98 -0.03
N ALA A 351 -15.81 -15.33 -0.59
CA ALA A 351 -15.17 -16.62 -0.34
C ALA A 351 -14.65 -16.77 1.11
N LEU A 352 -14.07 -15.71 1.68
CA LEU A 352 -13.62 -15.70 3.07
C LEU A 352 -14.78 -15.84 4.07
N LEU A 353 -15.94 -15.31 3.74
CA LEU A 353 -17.17 -15.44 4.53
C LEU A 353 -17.88 -16.80 4.32
N GLY A 354 -17.27 -17.74 3.58
CA GLY A 354 -17.86 -19.06 3.30
C GLY A 354 -19.05 -19.02 2.33
N LYS A 355 -19.19 -17.95 1.57
CA LYS A 355 -20.26 -17.74 0.59
C LYS A 355 -19.69 -17.45 -0.81
N PRO A 356 -18.85 -18.35 -1.39
CA PRO A 356 -18.25 -18.09 -2.68
C PRO A 356 -19.32 -17.86 -3.76
N LEU A 357 -19.02 -17.02 -4.72
CA LEU A 357 -19.81 -16.83 -5.94
C LEU A 357 -19.62 -18.05 -6.88
N ARG A 358 -20.44 -18.16 -7.90
CA ARG A 358 -20.11 -19.00 -9.05
C ARG A 358 -18.89 -18.43 -9.78
N SER A 359 -18.14 -19.29 -10.47
CA SER A 359 -16.93 -18.85 -11.19
C SER A 359 -17.22 -17.76 -12.23
N SER A 360 -18.33 -17.85 -12.96
CA SER A 360 -18.77 -16.84 -13.94
C SER A 360 -19.11 -15.50 -13.27
N SER A 361 -19.82 -15.53 -12.14
CA SER A 361 -20.19 -14.34 -11.37
C SER A 361 -18.95 -13.67 -10.77
N ALA A 362 -18.01 -14.46 -10.22
CA ALA A 362 -16.74 -13.95 -9.70
C ALA A 362 -15.92 -13.28 -10.80
N LEU A 363 -15.85 -13.88 -11.99
CA LEU A 363 -15.17 -13.32 -13.15
C LEU A 363 -15.82 -12.01 -13.61
N ALA A 364 -17.15 -11.98 -13.70
CA ALA A 364 -17.90 -10.77 -14.06
C ALA A 364 -17.65 -9.63 -13.05
N ALA A 365 -17.71 -9.92 -11.74
CA ALA A 365 -17.42 -8.96 -10.69
C ALA A 365 -16.00 -8.40 -10.81
N ALA A 366 -15.00 -9.28 -11.05
CA ALA A 366 -13.60 -8.88 -11.16
C ALA A 366 -13.34 -7.98 -12.38
N VAL A 367 -13.83 -8.37 -13.56
CA VAL A 367 -13.60 -7.63 -14.79
C VAL A 367 -14.38 -6.31 -14.80
N LEU A 368 -15.68 -6.36 -14.55
CA LEU A 368 -16.52 -5.15 -14.57
C LEU A 368 -16.16 -4.18 -13.46
N GLY A 369 -15.91 -4.69 -12.23
CA GLY A 369 -15.49 -3.86 -11.11
C GLY A 369 -14.11 -3.24 -11.34
N GLY A 370 -13.13 -4.02 -11.83
CA GLY A 370 -11.78 -3.52 -12.15
C GLY A 370 -11.80 -2.47 -13.25
N LEU A 371 -12.54 -2.70 -14.35
CA LEU A 371 -12.69 -1.73 -15.44
C LEU A 371 -13.40 -0.44 -15.00
N CYS A 372 -14.45 -0.56 -14.18
CA CYS A 372 -15.18 0.58 -13.63
C CYS A 372 -14.26 1.44 -12.75
N ALA A 373 -13.47 0.81 -11.88
CA ALA A 373 -12.50 1.50 -11.03
C ALA A 373 -11.39 2.18 -11.85
N LEU A 374 -10.86 1.50 -12.87
CA LEU A 374 -9.86 2.04 -13.78
C LEU A 374 -10.40 3.27 -14.53
N ALA A 375 -11.60 3.15 -15.12
CA ALA A 375 -12.27 4.26 -15.80
C ALA A 375 -12.51 5.45 -14.85
N GLY A 376 -12.90 5.17 -13.60
CA GLY A 376 -13.08 6.19 -12.57
C GLY A 376 -11.79 6.96 -12.28
N LYS A 377 -10.66 6.28 -12.12
CA LYS A 377 -9.37 6.91 -11.86
C LYS A 377 -8.82 7.67 -13.07
N LEU A 378 -8.95 7.12 -14.26
CA LEU A 378 -8.49 7.80 -15.49
C LEU A 378 -9.34 9.04 -15.82
N SER A 379 -10.64 9.03 -15.48
CA SER A 379 -11.53 10.18 -15.71
C SER A 379 -11.60 11.16 -14.53
N GLY A 380 -10.90 10.91 -13.42
CA GLY A 380 -10.96 11.73 -12.22
C GLY A 380 -12.34 11.69 -11.50
N ARG A 381 -13.14 10.64 -11.73
CA ARG A 381 -14.50 10.50 -11.17
C ARG A 381 -14.54 9.47 -10.06
N ASP A 382 -14.40 9.90 -8.82
CA ASP A 382 -14.44 9.03 -7.65
C ASP A 382 -15.78 8.28 -7.49
N LEU A 383 -16.86 8.81 -8.03
CA LEU A 383 -18.16 8.13 -8.10
C LEU A 383 -18.09 6.80 -8.88
N LEU A 384 -17.33 6.72 -9.96
CA LEU A 384 -17.11 5.47 -10.69
C LEU A 384 -16.26 4.49 -9.89
N VAL A 385 -15.31 4.98 -9.11
CA VAL A 385 -14.53 4.12 -8.20
C VAL A 385 -15.45 3.52 -7.12
N ALA A 386 -16.31 4.32 -6.52
CA ALA A 386 -17.35 3.82 -5.59
C ALA A 386 -18.31 2.85 -6.29
N GLY A 387 -18.70 3.16 -7.54
CA GLY A 387 -19.54 2.32 -8.40
C GLY A 387 -18.96 0.93 -8.65
N SER A 388 -17.65 0.78 -8.68
CA SER A 388 -17.01 -0.54 -8.85
C SER A 388 -17.38 -1.52 -7.71
N PHE A 389 -17.48 -1.04 -6.48
CA PHE A 389 -17.94 -1.85 -5.35
C PHE A 389 -19.42 -2.16 -5.43
N ALA A 390 -20.23 -1.19 -5.91
CA ALA A 390 -21.67 -1.42 -6.15
C ALA A 390 -21.90 -2.48 -7.23
N VAL A 391 -21.09 -2.48 -8.31
CA VAL A 391 -21.09 -3.52 -9.35
C VAL A 391 -20.79 -4.89 -8.72
N GLY A 392 -19.72 -4.99 -7.93
CA GLY A 392 -19.37 -6.23 -7.22
C GLY A 392 -20.50 -6.73 -6.31
N ALA A 393 -21.10 -5.83 -5.52
CA ALA A 393 -22.22 -6.14 -4.63
C ALA A 393 -23.48 -6.56 -5.41
N ALA A 394 -23.80 -5.91 -6.52
CA ALA A 394 -24.93 -6.27 -7.38
C ALA A 394 -24.75 -7.67 -8.00
N VAL A 395 -23.53 -7.97 -8.50
CA VAL A 395 -23.21 -9.32 -9.00
C VAL A 395 -23.35 -10.37 -7.89
N PHE A 396 -22.86 -10.07 -6.68
CA PHE A 396 -23.01 -10.97 -5.53
C PHE A 396 -24.49 -11.21 -5.20
N ALA A 397 -25.31 -10.16 -5.14
CA ALA A 397 -26.74 -10.27 -4.87
C ALA A 397 -27.47 -11.10 -5.94
N ALA A 398 -27.21 -10.84 -7.22
CA ALA A 398 -27.77 -11.60 -8.34
C ALA A 398 -27.37 -13.08 -8.26
N ASP A 399 -26.11 -13.39 -7.97
CA ASP A 399 -25.63 -14.77 -7.78
C ASP A 399 -26.37 -15.49 -6.65
N ARG A 400 -26.62 -14.80 -5.53
CA ARG A 400 -27.39 -15.38 -4.41
C ARG A 400 -28.84 -15.66 -4.76
N VAL A 401 -29.49 -14.77 -5.49
CA VAL A 401 -30.88 -14.97 -5.96
C VAL A 401 -30.95 -16.21 -6.87
N ILE A 402 -30.06 -16.33 -7.85
CA ILE A 402 -30.03 -17.47 -8.76
C ILE A 402 -29.79 -18.77 -7.96
N PHE A 403 -28.85 -18.78 -7.03
CA PHE A 403 -28.57 -19.94 -6.17
C PHE A 403 -29.80 -20.39 -5.37
N LEU A 404 -30.56 -19.44 -4.81
CA LEU A 404 -31.78 -19.73 -4.05
C LEU A 404 -32.91 -20.26 -4.94
N LEU A 405 -33.04 -19.76 -6.18
CA LEU A 405 -34.04 -20.20 -7.14
C LEU A 405 -33.77 -21.65 -7.62
N GLU A 406 -32.50 -21.99 -7.86
CA GLU A 406 -32.13 -23.35 -8.23
C GLU A 406 -32.36 -24.34 -7.10
N ARG A 407 -32.03 -23.98 -5.86
CA ARG A 407 -32.29 -24.82 -4.68
C ARG A 407 -33.78 -25.07 -4.40
N ARG A 408 -34.68 -24.21 -4.89
CA ARG A 408 -36.10 -24.42 -4.77
C ARG A 408 -36.67 -25.33 -5.88
N ARG A 409 -35.93 -25.54 -6.96
CA ARG A 409 -36.30 -26.38 -8.08
C ARG A 409 -35.79 -27.81 -8.00
N SER A 410 -34.77 -28.02 -7.15
CA SER A 410 -34.22 -29.34 -6.80
C SER A 410 -34.90 -29.90 -5.55
#